data_ae2b226556d5fba8e867c8890eff8787
#
_entry.id   ae2b226556d5fba8e867c8890eff8787
#
_cell.length_a   1.000
_cell.length_b   1.000
_cell.length_c   1.000
_cell.angle_alpha   90.00
_cell.angle_beta   90.00
_cell.angle_gamma   90.00
#
_symmetry.space_group_name_H-M   'P 1'
#
loop_
_entity.id
_entity.type
_entity.pdbx_description
1 polymer ?
#
loop_
_entity_poly.entity_id
_entity_poly.type
_entity_poly.pdbx_seq_one_letter_code
_entity_poly.pdbx_strand_id
1 'polypeptide(L)'
;MKVSHVVVANVFGAVNKGDAALIEVCIDEIMDAYPNAEISGIAYQPTTQRAHLPRVTWHERLGNCVSDSIWRRRLCNVVRQGITICYVFLRRPWLLGGLIPLEQRRAIDALGNADIVVSCPGGYLEDSNPSYYANLIQIWAAAKFGAIVVLAPQSVGPIRSRRGRWFAAKILAKTSLICVRESESYHFVVEELALPAARVARTGDLAFWHAPAPAATSAMREELGLAPNEPYIAVSVIQWAFPLATDQAQAKERYVRNICELLHLLYDTLGVRIVIVNQVAADLPVGREIESRCSGIVILDQKDRPVSDVRSIIAGASVFLGSRFHSCIFGLLAGRPLVALSYLPKTSGIMSDLGLSSRVHDIDGFDVHEVAETMISDYRAPIKGQAEIDRAVERYRSLYPRFADLLREAA
;
A
#
# COMPACT_ATOMS: atom_id res chain seq x y z
N MET A 1 -14.82 16.31 21.06
CA MET A 1 -15.31 17.28 20.01
C MET A 1 -16.29 16.57 19.09
N LYS A 2 -17.33 17.24 18.54
CA LYS A 2 -18.18 16.64 17.51
C LYS A 2 -17.48 16.78 16.16
N VAL A 3 -16.98 15.67 15.63
CA VAL A 3 -16.34 15.63 14.31
C VAL A 3 -17.42 15.54 13.25
N SER A 4 -17.43 16.47 12.30
CA SER A 4 -18.42 16.58 11.22
C SER A 4 -17.81 16.41 9.84
N HIS A 5 -16.52 16.73 9.68
CA HIS A 5 -15.81 16.62 8.40
C HIS A 5 -14.38 16.12 8.57
N VAL A 6 -14.05 15.01 7.90
CA VAL A 6 -12.71 14.42 7.86
C VAL A 6 -12.16 14.46 6.44
N VAL A 7 -10.92 14.91 6.28
CA VAL A 7 -10.22 14.92 4.98
C VAL A 7 -9.09 13.92 5.00
N VAL A 8 -9.06 12.99 4.03
CA VAL A 8 -7.92 12.09 3.81
C VAL A 8 -7.01 12.73 2.76
N ALA A 9 -5.83 13.17 3.18
CA ALA A 9 -4.85 13.85 2.32
C ALA A 9 -3.71 12.92 1.89
N ASN A 10 -2.89 13.37 0.93
CA ASN A 10 -1.71 12.65 0.43
C ASN A 10 -2.00 11.34 -0.31
N VAL A 11 -3.23 11.15 -0.77
CA VAL A 11 -3.62 9.94 -1.48
C VAL A 11 -3.03 9.93 -2.89
N PHE A 12 -2.47 8.77 -3.29
CA PHE A 12 -2.04 8.56 -4.68
C PHE A 12 -3.22 8.13 -5.57
N GLY A 13 -3.05 7.19 -6.46
CA GLY A 13 -4.12 6.61 -7.25
C GLY A 13 -4.44 5.18 -6.79
N ALA A 14 -5.52 4.62 -7.31
CA ALA A 14 -5.95 3.24 -7.05
C ALA A 14 -5.32 2.21 -8.01
N VAL A 15 -4.29 2.59 -8.77
CA VAL A 15 -3.63 1.71 -9.75
C VAL A 15 -2.84 0.59 -9.05
N ASN A 16 -2.16 0.91 -7.96
CA ASN A 16 -1.52 -0.09 -7.10
C ASN A 16 -2.57 -0.65 -6.13
N LYS A 17 -2.89 -1.92 -6.25
CA LYS A 17 -3.96 -2.55 -5.46
C LYS A 17 -3.64 -2.63 -3.96
N GLY A 18 -2.35 -2.64 -3.60
CA GLY A 18 -1.93 -2.56 -2.20
C GLY A 18 -2.22 -1.19 -1.58
N ASP A 19 -1.88 -0.10 -2.29
CA ASP A 19 -2.17 1.26 -1.83
C ASP A 19 -3.69 1.51 -1.82
N ALA A 20 -4.41 0.99 -2.82
CA ALA A 20 -5.87 1.06 -2.87
C ALA A 20 -6.52 0.36 -1.67
N ALA A 21 -6.04 -0.83 -1.29
CA ALA A 21 -6.50 -1.55 -0.10
C ALA A 21 -6.25 -0.77 1.19
N LEU A 22 -5.08 -0.14 1.33
CA LEU A 22 -4.78 0.70 2.50
C LEU A 22 -5.76 1.86 2.64
N ILE A 23 -6.14 2.50 1.52
CA ILE A 23 -7.12 3.60 1.54
C ILE A 23 -8.52 3.10 1.89
N GLU A 24 -8.93 1.92 1.39
CA GLU A 24 -10.22 1.30 1.78
C GLU A 24 -10.30 1.16 3.29
N VAL A 25 -9.31 0.49 3.91
CA VAL A 25 -9.30 0.29 5.37
C VAL A 25 -9.20 1.61 6.12
N CYS A 26 -8.40 2.57 5.62
CA CYS A 26 -8.30 3.89 6.25
C CYS A 26 -9.66 4.59 6.32
N ILE A 27 -10.44 4.55 5.24
CA ILE A 27 -11.79 5.11 5.19
C ILE A 27 -12.73 4.35 6.12
N ASP A 28 -12.66 3.01 6.16
CA ASP A 28 -13.50 2.19 7.02
C ASP A 28 -13.20 2.47 8.52
N GLU A 29 -11.93 2.60 8.90
CA GLU A 29 -11.52 2.97 10.25
C GLU A 29 -11.96 4.40 10.64
N ILE A 30 -11.93 5.35 9.69
CA ILE A 30 -12.46 6.70 9.91
C ILE A 30 -13.98 6.66 10.10
N MET A 31 -14.70 5.88 9.29
CA MET A 31 -16.16 5.73 9.43
C MET A 31 -16.55 5.04 10.73
N ASP A 32 -15.75 4.09 11.19
CA ASP A 32 -15.94 3.46 12.51
C ASP A 32 -15.69 4.46 13.65
N ALA A 33 -14.67 5.30 13.55
CA ALA A 33 -14.38 6.33 14.53
C ALA A 33 -15.44 7.44 14.55
N TYR A 34 -15.91 7.87 13.37
CA TYR A 34 -16.81 9.00 13.17
C TYR A 34 -17.93 8.67 12.18
N PRO A 35 -18.96 7.90 12.60
CA PRO A 35 -19.99 7.37 11.69
C PRO A 35 -20.84 8.43 10.98
N ASN A 36 -20.91 9.64 11.53
CA ASN A 36 -21.72 10.74 11.01
C ASN A 36 -20.89 11.84 10.32
N ALA A 37 -19.58 11.65 10.18
CA ALA A 37 -18.73 12.63 9.51
C ALA A 37 -18.79 12.49 8.00
N GLU A 38 -18.81 13.65 7.30
CA GLU A 38 -18.54 13.69 5.86
C GLU A 38 -17.05 13.40 5.62
N ILE A 39 -16.76 12.54 4.62
CA ILE A 39 -15.38 12.21 4.26
C ILE A 39 -15.07 12.74 2.88
N SER A 40 -14.04 13.57 2.80
CA SER A 40 -13.43 14.03 1.56
C SER A 40 -12.01 13.49 1.41
N GLY A 41 -11.51 13.42 0.17
CA GLY A 41 -10.16 12.98 -0.10
C GLY A 41 -9.40 13.92 -1.04
N ILE A 42 -8.10 14.04 -0.85
CA ILE A 42 -7.21 14.82 -1.73
C ILE A 42 -6.19 13.86 -2.34
N ALA A 43 -6.29 13.65 -3.65
CA ALA A 43 -5.53 12.63 -4.37
C ALA A 43 -4.70 13.20 -5.53
N TYR A 44 -3.58 12.52 -5.83
CA TYR A 44 -2.78 12.79 -7.03
C TYR A 44 -3.53 12.41 -8.31
N GLN A 45 -4.27 11.29 -8.26
CA GLN A 45 -5.12 10.81 -9.34
C GLN A 45 -6.57 10.67 -8.85
N PRO A 46 -7.32 11.79 -8.71
CA PRO A 46 -8.67 11.76 -8.14
C PRO A 46 -9.66 10.96 -8.99
N THR A 47 -9.45 10.85 -10.30
CA THR A 47 -10.31 10.09 -11.21
C THR A 47 -10.28 8.60 -10.90
N THR A 48 -9.11 8.02 -10.64
CA THR A 48 -8.99 6.60 -10.28
C THR A 48 -9.59 6.34 -8.90
N GLN A 49 -9.47 7.28 -7.98
CA GLN A 49 -10.06 7.19 -6.64
C GLN A 49 -11.60 7.33 -6.67
N ARG A 50 -12.15 8.18 -7.53
CA ARG A 50 -13.62 8.27 -7.71
C ARG A 50 -14.23 6.96 -8.20
N ALA A 51 -13.51 6.26 -9.09
CA ALA A 51 -13.95 4.95 -9.56
C ALA A 51 -13.81 3.87 -8.48
N HIS A 52 -12.77 3.96 -7.65
CA HIS A 52 -12.46 2.98 -6.61
C HIS A 52 -13.34 3.15 -5.34
N LEU A 53 -13.48 4.38 -4.85
CA LEU A 53 -14.24 4.74 -3.65
C LEU A 53 -15.22 5.89 -3.94
N PRO A 54 -16.34 5.61 -4.63
CA PRO A 54 -17.31 6.62 -5.05
C PRO A 54 -18.05 7.29 -3.88
N ARG A 55 -18.01 6.70 -2.68
CA ARG A 55 -18.61 7.26 -1.46
C ARG A 55 -17.84 8.43 -0.85
N VAL A 56 -16.62 8.72 -1.37
CA VAL A 56 -15.75 9.81 -0.90
C VAL A 56 -15.69 10.91 -1.96
N THR A 57 -15.80 12.18 -1.53
CA THR A 57 -15.64 13.33 -2.41
C THR A 57 -14.16 13.60 -2.68
N TRP A 58 -13.69 13.30 -3.90
CA TRP A 58 -12.27 13.40 -4.25
C TRP A 58 -11.91 14.70 -4.94
N HIS A 59 -10.88 15.38 -4.43
CA HIS A 59 -10.30 16.61 -4.95
C HIS A 59 -8.87 16.38 -5.48
N GLU A 60 -8.40 17.28 -6.34
CA GLU A 60 -7.04 17.23 -6.86
C GLU A 60 -6.04 17.73 -5.82
N ARG A 61 -4.88 17.03 -5.75
CA ARG A 61 -3.77 17.39 -4.86
C ARG A 61 -3.27 18.82 -5.10
N LEU A 62 -2.91 19.51 -4.00
CA LEU A 62 -2.37 20.86 -4.04
C LEU A 62 -1.07 20.95 -4.84
N GLY A 63 -0.96 22.00 -5.65
CA GLY A 63 0.25 22.27 -6.43
C GLY A 63 0.52 21.29 -7.57
N ASN A 64 -0.42 20.42 -7.93
CA ASN A 64 -0.27 19.49 -9.04
C ASN A 64 -0.31 20.21 -10.39
N CYS A 65 0.56 19.80 -11.32
CA CYS A 65 0.59 20.30 -12.69
C CYS A 65 0.74 19.13 -13.67
N VAL A 66 -0.14 19.06 -14.64
CA VAL A 66 -0.05 18.06 -15.72
C VAL A 66 0.70 18.70 -16.89
N SER A 67 1.77 18.04 -17.35
CA SER A 67 2.51 18.44 -18.55
C SER A 67 3.25 17.21 -19.10
N ASP A 68 3.33 17.11 -20.42
CA ASP A 68 4.04 16.02 -21.12
C ASP A 68 5.57 16.12 -20.91
N SER A 69 6.09 17.32 -20.72
CA SER A 69 7.50 17.54 -20.45
C SER A 69 7.81 17.44 -18.95
N ILE A 70 8.74 16.55 -18.58
CA ILE A 70 9.18 16.34 -17.19
C ILE A 70 9.70 17.65 -16.57
N TRP A 71 10.49 18.44 -17.30
CA TRP A 71 11.04 19.71 -16.82
C TRP A 71 9.97 20.77 -16.61
N ARG A 72 9.05 20.93 -17.58
CA ARG A 72 7.92 21.87 -17.48
C ARG A 72 7.01 21.50 -16.32
N ARG A 73 6.73 20.21 -16.15
CA ARG A 73 5.93 19.70 -15.04
C ARG A 73 6.58 19.98 -13.68
N ARG A 74 7.91 19.73 -13.54
CA ARG A 74 8.65 20.03 -12.30
C ARG A 74 8.62 21.52 -11.97
N LEU A 75 8.93 22.39 -12.93
CA LEU A 75 8.91 23.83 -12.74
C LEU A 75 7.51 24.33 -12.38
N CYS A 76 6.49 23.90 -13.11
CA CYS A 76 5.10 24.25 -12.85
C CYS A 76 4.66 23.78 -11.44
N ASN A 77 5.02 22.58 -11.02
CA ASN A 77 4.74 22.10 -9.66
C ASN A 77 5.37 23.00 -8.59
N VAL A 78 6.63 23.38 -8.75
CA VAL A 78 7.33 24.28 -7.79
C VAL A 78 6.63 25.64 -7.71
N VAL A 79 6.32 26.24 -8.87
CA VAL A 79 5.61 27.54 -8.92
C VAL A 79 4.23 27.44 -8.29
N ARG A 80 3.43 26.43 -8.66
CA ARG A 80 2.09 26.22 -8.09
C ARG A 80 2.12 25.93 -6.58
N GLN A 81 3.08 25.15 -6.12
CA GLN A 81 3.27 24.91 -4.68
C GLN A 81 3.60 26.22 -3.95
N GLY A 82 4.48 27.08 -4.53
CA GLY A 82 4.76 28.39 -3.99
C GLY A 82 3.51 29.29 -3.91
N ILE A 83 2.71 29.35 -4.97
CA ILE A 83 1.43 30.10 -5.02
C ILE A 83 0.47 29.54 -3.94
N THR A 84 0.36 28.20 -3.83
CA THR A 84 -0.49 27.56 -2.82
C THR A 84 -0.04 27.90 -1.40
N ILE A 85 1.25 27.87 -1.12
CA ILE A 85 1.81 28.26 0.19
C ILE A 85 1.46 29.71 0.51
N CYS A 86 1.67 30.64 -0.44
CA CYS A 86 1.30 32.05 -0.27
C CYS A 86 -0.19 32.23 -0.04
N TYR A 87 -1.03 31.52 -0.80
CA TYR A 87 -2.49 31.57 -0.65
C TYR A 87 -2.95 31.11 0.76
N VAL A 88 -2.45 29.95 1.22
CA VAL A 88 -2.74 29.41 2.55
C VAL A 88 -2.22 30.31 3.66
N PHE A 89 -1.03 30.89 3.46
CA PHE A 89 -0.41 31.78 4.45
C PHE A 89 -1.14 33.09 4.62
N LEU A 90 -1.47 33.76 3.51
CA LEU A 90 -2.10 35.08 3.51
C LEU A 90 -3.59 35.05 3.86
N ARG A 91 -4.26 33.90 3.70
CA ARG A 91 -5.72 33.73 3.88
C ARG A 91 -6.55 34.77 3.09
N ARG A 92 -6.02 35.24 1.95
CA ARG A 92 -6.64 36.25 1.08
C ARG A 92 -6.96 35.66 -0.30
N PRO A 93 -8.11 34.95 -0.45
CA PRO A 93 -8.46 34.23 -1.68
C PRO A 93 -8.56 35.15 -2.92
N TRP A 94 -8.90 36.41 -2.75
CA TRP A 94 -9.03 37.36 -3.87
C TRP A 94 -7.72 37.74 -4.54
N LEU A 95 -6.57 37.67 -3.81
CA LEU A 95 -5.25 38.04 -4.35
C LEU A 95 -4.66 36.99 -5.29
N LEU A 96 -4.80 35.70 -4.96
CA LEU A 96 -4.11 34.61 -5.66
C LEU A 96 -5.06 33.52 -6.19
N GLY A 97 -6.35 33.62 -5.84
CA GLY A 97 -7.33 32.58 -6.19
C GLY A 97 -7.46 32.33 -7.70
N GLY A 98 -7.30 33.37 -8.53
CA GLY A 98 -7.31 33.23 -10.00
C GLY A 98 -6.11 32.42 -10.57
N LEU A 99 -5.04 32.27 -9.81
CA LEU A 99 -3.83 31.52 -10.23
C LEU A 99 -3.88 30.04 -9.82
N ILE A 100 -4.85 29.65 -8.97
CA ILE A 100 -5.02 28.26 -8.51
C ILE A 100 -6.19 27.64 -9.26
N PRO A 101 -6.03 26.47 -9.89
CA PRO A 101 -7.13 25.75 -10.53
C PRO A 101 -8.31 25.50 -9.58
N LEU A 102 -9.53 25.51 -10.12
CA LEU A 102 -10.76 25.37 -9.34
C LEU A 102 -10.77 24.12 -8.46
N GLU A 103 -10.33 22.97 -9.00
CA GLU A 103 -10.28 21.71 -8.25
C GLU A 103 -9.30 21.77 -7.07
N GLN A 104 -8.17 22.47 -7.23
CA GLN A 104 -7.20 22.66 -6.14
C GLN A 104 -7.70 23.68 -5.11
N ARG A 105 -8.51 24.67 -5.52
CA ARG A 105 -9.20 25.56 -4.56
C ARG A 105 -10.20 24.79 -3.72
N ARG A 106 -10.99 23.90 -4.32
CA ARG A 106 -11.90 23.01 -3.59
C ARG A 106 -11.16 22.13 -2.58
N ALA A 107 -9.97 21.65 -2.93
CA ALA A 107 -9.12 20.91 -2.00
C ALA A 107 -8.64 21.78 -0.81
N ILE A 108 -8.30 23.06 -1.06
CA ILE A 108 -7.93 24.00 -0.01
C ILE A 108 -9.15 24.30 0.90
N ASP A 109 -10.32 24.49 0.30
CA ASP A 109 -11.57 24.74 1.03
C ASP A 109 -11.94 23.52 1.90
N ALA A 110 -11.77 22.29 1.37
CA ALA A 110 -11.96 21.07 2.13
C ALA A 110 -11.03 20.99 3.35
N LEU A 111 -9.72 21.29 3.17
CA LEU A 111 -8.79 21.38 4.29
C LEU A 111 -9.13 22.47 5.29
N GLY A 112 -9.66 23.60 4.81
CA GLY A 112 -10.04 24.74 5.64
C GLY A 112 -11.27 24.50 6.51
N ASN A 113 -12.14 23.59 6.09
CA ASN A 113 -13.38 23.22 6.78
C ASN A 113 -13.26 21.86 7.52
N ALA A 114 -12.11 21.19 7.45
CA ALA A 114 -11.91 19.90 8.11
C ALA A 114 -11.74 20.04 9.61
N ASP A 115 -12.44 19.23 10.38
CA ASP A 115 -12.18 19.04 11.80
C ASP A 115 -10.90 18.21 11.99
N ILE A 116 -10.77 17.15 11.19
CA ILE A 116 -9.62 16.24 11.21
C ILE A 116 -9.08 16.08 9.78
N VAL A 117 -7.75 16.11 9.65
CA VAL A 117 -7.06 15.72 8.42
C VAL A 117 -6.18 14.50 8.69
N VAL A 118 -6.46 13.42 7.98
CA VAL A 118 -5.72 12.17 8.04
C VAL A 118 -4.77 12.12 6.84
N SER A 119 -3.45 12.18 7.08
CA SER A 119 -2.47 11.86 6.02
C SER A 119 -2.51 10.35 5.76
N CYS A 120 -2.75 9.96 4.50
CA CYS A 120 -3.04 8.57 4.13
C CYS A 120 -1.97 7.57 4.59
N PRO A 121 -2.33 6.30 4.81
CA PRO A 121 -1.37 5.24 5.09
C PRO A 121 -0.45 4.94 3.89
N GLY A 122 0.70 4.31 4.13
CA GLY A 122 1.62 3.88 3.08
C GLY A 122 3.08 4.22 3.36
N GLY A 123 3.85 4.55 2.33
CA GLY A 123 5.29 4.86 2.44
C GLY A 123 5.66 6.08 1.61
N TYR A 124 5.07 7.23 1.90
CA TYR A 124 5.18 8.42 1.05
C TYR A 124 6.02 9.56 1.65
N LEU A 125 6.47 9.41 2.90
CA LEU A 125 7.27 10.42 3.61
C LEU A 125 8.75 10.04 3.63
N GLU A 126 9.32 9.88 2.45
CA GLU A 126 10.76 9.69 2.20
C GLU A 126 11.24 10.67 1.12
N ASP A 127 12.46 11.17 1.19
CA ASP A 127 12.95 12.22 0.27
C ASP A 127 13.40 11.69 -1.10
N SER A 128 13.39 10.38 -1.32
CA SER A 128 13.48 9.78 -2.66
C SER A 128 12.17 9.89 -3.42
N ASN A 129 11.03 10.09 -2.73
CA ASN A 129 9.73 10.26 -3.36
C ASN A 129 9.60 11.68 -3.97
N PRO A 130 9.35 11.82 -5.28
CA PRO A 130 9.17 13.13 -5.92
C PRO A 130 8.04 13.98 -5.31
N SER A 131 7.08 13.36 -4.62
CA SER A 131 5.94 14.02 -3.98
C SER A 131 6.20 14.43 -2.53
N TYR A 132 7.37 14.14 -1.98
CA TYR A 132 7.70 14.34 -0.57
C TYR A 132 7.34 15.74 -0.04
N TYR A 133 7.84 16.80 -0.69
CA TYR A 133 7.54 18.17 -0.26
C TYR A 133 6.07 18.53 -0.45
N ALA A 134 5.42 18.06 -1.51
CA ALA A 134 4.00 18.29 -1.73
C ALA A 134 3.14 17.64 -0.64
N ASN A 135 3.53 16.45 -0.17
CA ASN A 135 2.86 15.77 0.94
C ASN A 135 3.02 16.56 2.25
N LEU A 136 4.22 17.06 2.54
CA LEU A 136 4.46 17.91 3.71
C LEU A 136 3.67 19.22 3.64
N ILE A 137 3.53 19.84 2.45
CA ILE A 137 2.74 21.07 2.26
C ILE A 137 1.26 20.83 2.60
N GLN A 138 0.67 19.70 2.24
CA GLN A 138 -0.72 19.38 2.58
C GLN A 138 -0.90 19.23 4.10
N ILE A 139 0.03 18.52 4.78
CA ILE A 139 0.04 18.40 6.25
C ILE A 139 0.18 19.78 6.90
N TRP A 140 1.10 20.60 6.40
CA TRP A 140 1.28 21.97 6.90
C TRP A 140 0.04 22.84 6.70
N ALA A 141 -0.60 22.78 5.53
CA ALA A 141 -1.80 23.54 5.21
C ALA A 141 -2.95 23.17 6.15
N ALA A 142 -3.18 21.87 6.37
CA ALA A 142 -4.18 21.37 7.32
C ALA A 142 -3.95 21.93 8.74
N ALA A 143 -2.74 21.80 9.25
CA ALA A 143 -2.38 22.34 10.58
C ALA A 143 -2.49 23.87 10.64
N LYS A 144 -2.20 24.58 9.55
CA LYS A 144 -2.32 26.04 9.46
C LYS A 144 -3.78 26.51 9.49
N PHE A 145 -4.70 25.70 8.96
CA PHE A 145 -6.14 25.97 9.06
C PHE A 145 -6.75 25.64 10.41
N GLY A 146 -6.03 24.89 11.25
CA GLY A 146 -6.46 24.56 12.61
C GLY A 146 -7.10 23.17 12.73
N ALA A 147 -7.04 22.35 11.68
CA ALA A 147 -7.49 20.97 11.74
C ALA A 147 -6.60 20.14 12.69
N ILE A 148 -7.18 19.15 13.36
CA ILE A 148 -6.43 18.08 14.03
C ILE A 148 -5.78 17.23 12.94
N VAL A 149 -4.45 17.14 12.92
CA VAL A 149 -3.73 16.39 11.89
C VAL A 149 -3.19 15.09 12.44
N VAL A 150 -3.58 13.98 11.81
CA VAL A 150 -3.16 12.62 12.16
C VAL A 150 -2.47 11.98 10.97
N LEU A 151 -1.32 11.37 11.18
CA LEU A 151 -0.72 10.48 10.20
C LEU A 151 -1.27 9.07 10.43
N ALA A 152 -1.95 8.51 9.41
CA ALA A 152 -2.38 7.11 9.42
C ALA A 152 -1.15 6.18 9.40
N PRO A 153 -1.32 4.89 9.72
CA PRO A 153 -0.21 3.93 9.76
C PRO A 153 0.65 3.94 8.49
N GLN A 154 1.86 4.45 8.60
CA GLN A 154 2.75 4.62 7.45
C GLN A 154 4.23 4.48 7.80
N SER A 155 5.06 4.26 6.76
CA SER A 155 6.50 4.40 6.87
C SER A 155 6.90 5.86 6.79
N VAL A 156 7.80 6.30 7.68
CA VAL A 156 8.41 7.63 7.69
C VAL A 156 9.91 7.49 7.57
N GLY A 157 10.48 8.08 6.54
CA GLY A 157 11.90 7.97 6.23
C GLY A 157 12.26 6.72 5.41
N PRO A 158 13.57 6.55 5.11
CA PRO A 158 14.67 7.45 5.49
C PRO A 158 14.62 8.79 4.75
N ILE A 159 14.90 9.88 5.45
CA ILE A 159 15.06 11.21 4.85
C ILE A 159 16.55 11.57 4.93
N ARG A 160 17.26 11.48 3.82
CA ARG A 160 18.73 11.61 3.76
C ARG A 160 19.19 13.07 3.80
N SER A 161 18.42 13.97 3.18
CA SER A 161 18.79 15.38 3.11
C SER A 161 18.55 16.12 4.44
N ARG A 162 19.54 16.89 4.91
CA ARG A 162 19.40 17.70 6.13
C ARG A 162 18.23 18.69 6.05
N ARG A 163 18.01 19.30 4.87
CA ARG A 163 16.87 20.19 4.64
C ARG A 163 15.54 19.44 4.71
N GLY A 164 15.47 18.27 4.09
CA GLY A 164 14.28 17.41 4.16
C GLY A 164 13.91 17.05 5.60
N ARG A 165 14.90 16.61 6.41
CA ARG A 165 14.68 16.31 7.83
C ARG A 165 14.19 17.52 8.61
N TRP A 166 14.81 18.69 8.41
CA TRP A 166 14.39 19.92 9.06
C TRP A 166 12.93 20.27 8.73
N PHE A 167 12.52 20.21 7.44
CA PHE A 167 11.15 20.47 7.02
C PHE A 167 10.18 19.44 7.62
N ALA A 168 10.50 18.14 7.56
CA ALA A 168 9.70 17.09 8.16
C ALA A 168 9.50 17.33 9.66
N ALA A 169 10.58 17.53 10.42
CA ALA A 169 10.52 17.79 11.85
C ALA A 169 9.62 18.99 12.20
N LYS A 170 9.76 20.12 11.47
CA LYS A 170 8.99 21.34 11.70
C LYS A 170 7.49 21.18 11.38
N ILE A 171 7.16 20.39 10.37
CA ILE A 171 5.78 20.17 9.94
C ILE A 171 5.14 19.10 10.80
N LEU A 172 5.79 17.96 10.99
CA LEU A 172 5.27 16.85 11.78
C LEU A 172 5.15 17.20 13.28
N ALA A 173 5.96 18.14 13.80
CA ALA A 173 5.76 18.68 15.14
C ALA A 173 4.38 19.36 15.35
N LYS A 174 3.63 19.64 14.29
CA LYS A 174 2.28 20.23 14.33
C LYS A 174 1.17 19.18 14.27
N THR A 175 1.49 17.92 14.08
CA THR A 175 0.51 16.84 14.08
C THR A 175 0.16 16.44 15.49
N SER A 176 -1.09 16.02 15.70
CA SER A 176 -1.57 15.54 16.99
C SER A 176 -1.11 14.12 17.26
N LEU A 177 -1.07 13.27 16.22
CA LEU A 177 -0.70 11.88 16.31
C LEU A 177 0.04 11.44 15.03
N ILE A 178 1.07 10.62 15.21
CA ILE A 178 1.84 9.99 14.12
C ILE A 178 1.77 8.48 14.33
N CYS A 179 1.02 7.78 13.47
CA CYS A 179 0.99 6.33 13.47
C CYS A 179 2.06 5.79 12.51
N VAL A 180 2.92 4.93 13.02
CA VAL A 180 3.99 4.28 12.24
C VAL A 180 3.80 2.76 12.26
N ARG A 181 4.07 2.11 11.14
CA ARG A 181 3.80 0.67 10.99
C ARG A 181 4.98 -0.24 11.35
N GLU A 182 6.20 0.27 11.37
CA GLU A 182 7.42 -0.49 11.69
C GLU A 182 8.33 0.25 12.67
N SER A 183 9.23 -0.50 13.32
CA SER A 183 10.17 0.01 14.33
C SER A 183 11.14 1.04 13.77
N GLU A 184 11.61 0.85 12.55
CA GLU A 184 12.54 1.75 11.87
C GLU A 184 11.94 3.16 11.74
N SER A 185 10.67 3.26 11.33
CA SER A 185 9.96 4.54 11.25
C SER A 185 9.75 5.16 12.63
N TYR A 186 9.51 4.35 13.66
CA TYR A 186 9.40 4.84 15.03
C TYR A 186 10.71 5.50 15.49
N HIS A 187 11.82 4.78 15.38
CA HIS A 187 13.15 5.30 15.73
C HIS A 187 13.50 6.56 14.92
N PHE A 188 13.22 6.53 13.62
CA PHE A 188 13.46 7.69 12.76
C PHE A 188 12.70 8.93 13.22
N VAL A 189 11.42 8.80 13.55
CA VAL A 189 10.56 9.92 13.99
C VAL A 189 10.97 10.44 15.38
N VAL A 190 11.23 9.53 16.32
CA VAL A 190 11.54 9.91 17.72
C VAL A 190 12.99 10.37 17.88
N GLU A 191 13.93 9.67 17.29
CA GLU A 191 15.37 9.92 17.53
C GLU A 191 15.97 10.88 16.49
N GLU A 192 15.71 10.65 15.18
CA GLU A 192 16.34 11.48 14.13
C GLU A 192 15.57 12.79 13.86
N LEU A 193 14.23 12.76 13.92
CA LEU A 193 13.43 13.99 13.81
C LEU A 193 13.17 14.65 15.17
N ALA A 194 13.58 14.02 16.28
CA ALA A 194 13.43 14.48 17.65
C ALA A 194 11.98 14.90 18.02
N LEU A 195 10.99 14.12 17.57
CA LEU A 195 9.59 14.35 17.91
C LEU A 195 9.22 13.64 19.21
N PRO A 196 8.27 14.19 20.01
CA PRO A 196 7.88 13.60 21.28
C PRO A 196 7.29 12.18 21.10
N ALA A 197 7.87 11.19 21.76
CA ALA A 197 7.40 9.79 21.70
C ALA A 197 5.91 9.64 22.08
N ALA A 198 5.39 10.49 22.97
CA ALA A 198 3.97 10.49 23.36
C ALA A 198 3.00 10.80 22.21
N ARG A 199 3.49 11.30 21.05
CA ARG A 199 2.69 11.54 19.85
C ARG A 199 2.90 10.50 18.78
N VAL A 200 3.71 9.47 19.03
CA VAL A 200 4.06 8.46 18.05
C VAL A 200 3.54 7.11 18.53
N ALA A 201 2.60 6.53 17.77
CA ALA A 201 2.04 5.22 18.05
C ALA A 201 2.55 4.19 17.03
N ARG A 202 2.96 3.02 17.50
CA ARG A 202 3.19 1.86 16.64
C ARG A 202 1.87 1.13 16.43
N THR A 203 1.48 0.94 15.17
CA THR A 203 0.14 0.45 14.80
C THR A 203 0.16 -0.75 13.87
N GLY A 204 1.33 -1.19 13.45
CA GLY A 204 1.43 -2.19 12.39
C GLY A 204 0.90 -1.67 11.04
N ASP A 205 0.87 -2.56 10.05
CA ASP A 205 0.34 -2.21 8.72
C ASP A 205 -1.18 -2.25 8.71
N LEU A 206 -1.80 -1.16 8.25
CA LEU A 206 -3.25 -0.99 8.28
C LEU A 206 -4.02 -2.03 7.46
N ALA A 207 -3.40 -2.61 6.43
CA ALA A 207 -4.03 -3.64 5.61
C ALA A 207 -4.45 -4.88 6.40
N PHE A 208 -3.85 -5.13 7.58
CA PHE A 208 -4.26 -6.25 8.45
C PHE A 208 -5.65 -6.10 9.05
N TRP A 209 -6.24 -4.91 9.05
CA TRP A 209 -7.62 -4.69 9.51
C TRP A 209 -8.67 -4.83 8.41
N HIS A 210 -8.26 -5.16 7.19
CA HIS A 210 -9.23 -5.56 6.16
C HIS A 210 -10.09 -6.74 6.63
N ALA A 211 -11.38 -6.70 6.29
CA ALA A 211 -12.24 -7.88 6.42
C ALA A 211 -11.73 -9.02 5.53
N PRO A 212 -11.89 -10.29 5.93
CA PRO A 212 -11.56 -11.43 5.07
C PRO A 212 -12.27 -11.32 3.72
N ALA A 213 -11.55 -11.62 2.63
CA ALA A 213 -12.15 -11.68 1.31
C ALA A 213 -12.84 -13.04 1.10
N PRO A 214 -14.02 -13.08 0.44
CA PRO A 214 -14.60 -14.36 -0.01
C PRO A 214 -13.69 -14.98 -1.06
N ALA A 215 -13.75 -16.30 -1.21
CA ALA A 215 -13.06 -16.99 -2.31
C ALA A 215 -13.61 -16.55 -3.68
N ALA A 216 -12.81 -16.74 -4.74
CA ALA A 216 -13.19 -16.42 -6.11
C ALA A 216 -14.51 -17.09 -6.49
N THR A 217 -15.43 -16.30 -7.05
CA THR A 217 -16.73 -16.78 -7.52
C THR A 217 -16.59 -17.70 -8.73
N SER A 218 -17.64 -18.49 -9.04
CA SER A 218 -17.64 -19.34 -10.24
C SER A 218 -17.40 -18.54 -11.52
N ALA A 219 -17.98 -17.34 -11.63
CA ALA A 219 -17.75 -16.45 -12.78
C ALA A 219 -16.30 -16.00 -12.90
N MET A 220 -15.66 -15.61 -11.79
CA MET A 220 -14.24 -15.23 -11.79
C MET A 220 -13.35 -16.42 -12.17
N ARG A 221 -13.69 -17.61 -11.71
CA ARG A 221 -12.96 -18.85 -12.05
C ARG A 221 -13.07 -19.18 -13.53
N GLU A 222 -14.27 -19.06 -14.10
CA GLU A 222 -14.51 -19.21 -15.53
C GLU A 222 -13.71 -18.19 -16.36
N GLU A 223 -13.69 -16.94 -15.94
CA GLU A 223 -12.86 -15.89 -16.58
C GLU A 223 -11.36 -16.22 -16.57
N LEU A 224 -10.89 -16.92 -15.55
CA LEU A 224 -9.53 -17.43 -15.44
C LEU A 224 -9.33 -18.77 -16.17
N GLY A 225 -10.36 -19.30 -16.83
CA GLY A 225 -10.31 -20.59 -17.50
C GLY A 225 -10.23 -21.78 -16.54
N LEU A 226 -10.66 -21.62 -15.27
CA LEU A 226 -10.72 -22.68 -14.26
C LEU A 226 -12.12 -23.29 -14.20
N ALA A 227 -12.20 -24.60 -13.98
CA ALA A 227 -13.47 -25.23 -13.63
C ALA A 227 -13.99 -24.75 -12.27
N PRO A 228 -15.31 -24.83 -11.97
CA PRO A 228 -15.92 -24.28 -10.76
C PRO A 228 -15.24 -24.68 -9.45
N ASN A 229 -14.78 -25.91 -9.33
CA ASN A 229 -14.14 -26.46 -8.11
C ASN A 229 -12.67 -26.89 -8.34
N GLU A 230 -12.08 -26.50 -9.45
CA GLU A 230 -10.70 -26.86 -9.76
C GLU A 230 -9.75 -26.20 -8.75
N PRO A 231 -8.89 -26.95 -8.04
CA PRO A 231 -7.89 -26.35 -7.19
C PRO A 231 -6.83 -25.60 -8.02
N TYR A 232 -6.30 -24.54 -7.48
CA TYR A 232 -5.20 -23.81 -8.10
C TYR A 232 -4.23 -23.23 -7.05
N ILE A 233 -3.01 -22.97 -7.46
CA ILE A 233 -2.01 -22.23 -6.71
C ILE A 233 -2.01 -20.79 -7.23
N ALA A 234 -2.09 -19.80 -6.34
CA ALA A 234 -1.94 -18.41 -6.76
C ALA A 234 -0.50 -17.93 -6.55
N VAL A 235 -0.04 -17.09 -7.47
CA VAL A 235 1.31 -16.52 -7.46
C VAL A 235 1.23 -15.03 -7.76
N SER A 236 1.91 -14.20 -7.00
CA SER A 236 2.19 -12.82 -7.42
C SER A 236 3.66 -12.67 -7.77
N VAL A 237 3.93 -12.11 -8.94
CA VAL A 237 5.29 -11.83 -9.43
C VAL A 237 5.55 -10.33 -9.43
N ILE A 238 6.82 -9.93 -9.52
CA ILE A 238 7.20 -8.52 -9.53
C ILE A 238 8.21 -8.23 -10.65
N GLN A 239 7.99 -7.13 -11.37
CA GLN A 239 8.97 -6.54 -12.26
C GLN A 239 10.01 -5.79 -11.41
N TRP A 240 11.08 -6.47 -11.01
CA TRP A 240 12.12 -5.92 -10.15
C TRP A 240 13.40 -5.63 -10.93
N ALA A 241 14.08 -4.54 -10.58
CA ALA A 241 15.29 -4.10 -11.25
C ALA A 241 16.59 -4.69 -10.65
N PHE A 242 16.51 -5.38 -9.52
CA PHE A 242 17.64 -5.94 -8.78
C PHE A 242 18.78 -4.91 -8.56
N PRO A 243 18.50 -3.77 -7.89
CA PRO A 243 19.43 -2.65 -7.83
C PRO A 243 20.73 -2.95 -7.07
N LEU A 244 20.77 -4.02 -6.27
CA LEU A 244 21.94 -4.45 -5.53
C LEU A 244 22.79 -5.50 -6.26
N ALA A 245 22.27 -6.08 -7.36
CA ALA A 245 23.00 -7.04 -8.15
C ALA A 245 24.06 -6.37 -9.02
N THR A 246 25.24 -7.00 -9.14
CA THR A 246 26.31 -6.55 -10.02
C THR A 246 25.89 -6.58 -11.49
N ASP A 247 25.15 -7.62 -11.88
CA ASP A 247 24.52 -7.75 -13.21
C ASP A 247 23.00 -7.90 -13.01
N GLN A 248 22.30 -6.79 -13.22
CA GLN A 248 20.85 -6.71 -13.03
C GLN A 248 20.07 -7.56 -14.05
N ALA A 249 20.58 -7.68 -15.28
CA ALA A 249 19.95 -8.48 -16.32
C ALA A 249 20.06 -9.98 -15.99
N GLN A 250 21.23 -10.41 -15.56
CA GLN A 250 21.45 -11.79 -15.12
C GLN A 250 20.62 -12.14 -13.87
N ALA A 251 20.53 -11.22 -12.91
CA ALA A 251 19.68 -11.40 -11.70
C ALA A 251 18.21 -11.54 -12.06
N LYS A 252 17.70 -10.71 -12.98
CA LYS A 252 16.32 -10.82 -13.49
C LYS A 252 16.09 -12.15 -14.20
N GLU A 253 17.00 -12.57 -15.09
CA GLU A 253 16.88 -13.85 -15.79
C GLU A 253 16.92 -15.04 -14.83
N ARG A 254 17.78 -14.99 -13.80
CA ARG A 254 17.82 -16.01 -12.72
C ARG A 254 16.47 -16.07 -11.98
N TYR A 255 15.90 -14.92 -11.61
CA TYR A 255 14.60 -14.86 -10.95
C TYR A 255 13.50 -15.51 -11.80
N VAL A 256 13.38 -15.14 -13.08
CA VAL A 256 12.38 -15.70 -13.99
C VAL A 256 12.57 -17.20 -14.18
N ARG A 257 13.83 -17.65 -14.37
CA ARG A 257 14.15 -19.07 -14.49
C ARG A 257 13.78 -19.86 -13.23
N ASN A 258 14.16 -19.37 -12.05
CA ASN A 258 13.86 -20.04 -10.78
C ASN A 258 12.34 -20.10 -10.52
N ILE A 259 11.59 -19.03 -10.86
CA ILE A 259 10.12 -19.08 -10.83
C ILE A 259 9.60 -20.16 -11.77
N CYS A 260 10.01 -20.19 -13.03
CA CYS A 260 9.53 -21.20 -13.99
C CYS A 260 9.84 -22.62 -13.51
N GLU A 261 11.05 -22.87 -13.00
CA GLU A 261 11.47 -24.17 -12.45
C GLU A 261 10.57 -24.58 -11.27
N LEU A 262 10.31 -23.65 -10.34
CA LEU A 262 9.39 -23.85 -9.22
C LEU A 262 7.97 -24.22 -9.70
N LEU A 263 7.44 -23.49 -10.68
CA LEU A 263 6.09 -23.72 -11.17
C LEU A 263 5.96 -25.07 -11.89
N HIS A 264 6.96 -25.48 -12.66
CA HIS A 264 7.00 -26.82 -13.25
C HIS A 264 7.04 -27.92 -12.16
N LEU A 265 7.93 -27.76 -11.17
CA LEU A 265 8.04 -28.74 -10.09
C LEU A 265 6.74 -28.88 -9.29
N LEU A 266 6.05 -27.78 -9.00
CA LEU A 266 4.73 -27.79 -8.36
C LEU A 266 3.66 -28.48 -9.22
N TYR A 267 3.62 -28.16 -10.51
CA TYR A 267 2.65 -28.77 -11.43
C TYR A 267 2.92 -30.28 -11.61
N ASP A 268 4.15 -30.70 -11.85
CA ASP A 268 4.53 -32.10 -12.03
C ASP A 268 4.23 -32.94 -10.79
N THR A 269 4.36 -32.33 -9.60
CA THR A 269 4.14 -33.03 -8.31
C THR A 269 2.66 -33.08 -7.89
N LEU A 270 1.89 -32.02 -8.18
CA LEU A 270 0.53 -31.85 -7.68
C LEU A 270 -0.56 -31.95 -8.74
N GLY A 271 -0.23 -31.77 -10.02
CA GLY A 271 -1.20 -31.75 -11.13
C GLY A 271 -2.13 -30.52 -11.07
N VAL A 272 -1.71 -29.43 -10.46
CA VAL A 272 -2.55 -28.25 -10.16
C VAL A 272 -2.07 -27.05 -10.96
N ARG A 273 -2.99 -26.39 -11.68
CA ARG A 273 -2.67 -25.17 -12.44
C ARG A 273 -2.32 -23.99 -11.54
N ILE A 274 -1.58 -23.07 -12.10
CA ILE A 274 -1.06 -21.91 -11.39
C ILE A 274 -1.65 -20.64 -11.98
N VAL A 275 -2.18 -19.76 -11.12
CA VAL A 275 -2.73 -18.46 -11.51
C VAL A 275 -1.78 -17.37 -11.06
N ILE A 276 -1.20 -16.65 -12.01
CA ILE A 276 -0.45 -15.41 -11.72
C ILE A 276 -1.46 -14.28 -11.59
N VAL A 277 -1.55 -13.72 -10.37
CA VAL A 277 -2.47 -12.64 -10.03
C VAL A 277 -1.82 -11.29 -10.30
N ASN A 278 -2.42 -10.50 -11.19
CA ASN A 278 -1.94 -9.15 -11.50
C ASN A 278 -2.37 -8.15 -10.41
N GLN A 279 -1.42 -7.68 -9.63
CA GLN A 279 -1.65 -6.65 -8.60
C GLN A 279 -1.28 -5.24 -9.10
N VAL A 280 -0.30 -5.14 -9.97
CA VAL A 280 0.19 -3.88 -10.53
C VAL A 280 0.47 -4.09 -12.02
N ALA A 281 -0.09 -3.25 -12.88
CA ALA A 281 0.08 -3.38 -14.33
C ALA A 281 1.55 -3.40 -14.79
N ALA A 282 2.45 -2.79 -14.02
CA ALA A 282 3.89 -2.82 -14.28
C ALA A 282 4.51 -4.22 -14.19
N ASP A 283 3.81 -5.20 -13.58
CA ASP A 283 4.29 -6.58 -13.46
C ASP A 283 3.85 -7.48 -14.62
N LEU A 284 2.93 -7.02 -15.46
CA LEU A 284 2.45 -7.80 -16.60
C LEU A 284 3.57 -8.27 -17.56
N PRO A 285 4.63 -7.49 -17.86
CA PRO A 285 5.71 -7.97 -18.69
C PRO A 285 6.40 -9.23 -18.15
N VAL A 286 6.73 -9.28 -16.88
CA VAL A 286 7.34 -10.48 -16.28
C VAL A 286 6.33 -11.62 -16.15
N GLY A 287 5.06 -11.32 -15.88
CA GLY A 287 3.99 -12.32 -15.87
C GLY A 287 3.83 -13.00 -17.21
N ARG A 288 3.81 -12.25 -18.33
CA ARG A 288 3.75 -12.80 -19.70
C ARG A 288 4.98 -13.63 -20.09
N GLU A 289 6.15 -13.21 -19.64
CA GLU A 289 7.38 -13.95 -19.85
C GLU A 289 7.32 -15.32 -19.17
N ILE A 290 6.87 -15.38 -17.91
CA ILE A 290 6.69 -16.63 -17.18
C ILE A 290 5.59 -17.50 -17.81
N GLU A 291 4.43 -16.92 -18.14
CA GLU A 291 3.34 -17.65 -18.81
C GLU A 291 3.80 -18.28 -20.13
N SER A 292 4.60 -17.56 -20.94
CA SER A 292 5.17 -18.06 -22.19
C SER A 292 6.13 -19.24 -21.98
N ARG A 293 6.97 -19.18 -20.93
CA ARG A 293 7.92 -20.26 -20.59
C ARG A 293 7.24 -21.47 -19.92
N CYS A 294 6.08 -21.28 -19.27
CA CYS A 294 5.31 -22.29 -18.57
C CYS A 294 3.94 -22.53 -19.23
N SER A 295 3.93 -22.59 -20.58
CA SER A 295 2.69 -22.74 -21.34
C SER A 295 1.90 -24.00 -20.96
N GLY A 296 0.58 -23.86 -20.80
CA GLY A 296 -0.32 -24.94 -20.40
C GLY A 296 -0.39 -25.18 -18.88
N ILE A 297 0.55 -24.63 -18.11
CA ILE A 297 0.62 -24.77 -16.64
C ILE A 297 0.12 -23.50 -15.96
N VAL A 298 0.51 -22.35 -16.50
CA VAL A 298 0.30 -21.01 -15.93
C VAL A 298 -0.85 -20.30 -16.65
N ILE A 299 -1.68 -19.63 -15.88
CA ILE A 299 -2.73 -18.70 -16.33
C ILE A 299 -2.35 -17.32 -15.79
N LEU A 300 -2.14 -16.36 -16.67
CA LEU A 300 -1.90 -14.97 -16.28
C LEU A 300 -3.22 -14.19 -16.26
N ASP A 301 -3.62 -13.68 -15.09
CA ASP A 301 -4.70 -12.71 -15.01
C ASP A 301 -4.22 -11.35 -15.54
N GLN A 302 -4.61 -10.99 -16.75
CA GLN A 302 -4.21 -9.74 -17.40
C GLN A 302 -5.17 -8.58 -17.13
N LYS A 303 -6.28 -8.82 -16.43
CA LYS A 303 -7.29 -7.79 -16.15
C LYS A 303 -6.81 -6.80 -15.09
N ASP A 304 -7.21 -5.54 -15.23
CA ASP A 304 -7.11 -4.56 -14.15
C ASP A 304 -8.30 -4.71 -13.20
N ARG A 305 -8.18 -5.67 -12.27
CA ARG A 305 -9.24 -6.01 -11.33
C ARG A 305 -9.31 -5.03 -10.17
N PRO A 306 -10.49 -4.80 -9.56
CA PRO A 306 -10.60 -4.12 -8.28
C PRO A 306 -9.88 -4.93 -7.17
N VAL A 307 -9.57 -4.26 -6.07
CA VAL A 307 -8.87 -4.88 -4.91
C VAL A 307 -9.62 -6.11 -4.39
N SER A 308 -10.95 -6.02 -4.31
CA SER A 308 -11.81 -7.13 -3.88
C SER A 308 -11.58 -8.41 -4.68
N ASP A 309 -11.46 -8.28 -6.00
CA ASP A 309 -11.30 -9.42 -6.91
C ASP A 309 -9.90 -10.04 -6.79
N VAL A 310 -8.86 -9.20 -6.74
CA VAL A 310 -7.48 -9.66 -6.49
C VAL A 310 -7.41 -10.46 -5.19
N ARG A 311 -8.02 -9.93 -4.12
CA ARG A 311 -8.10 -10.61 -2.81
C ARG A 311 -8.89 -11.91 -2.88
N SER A 312 -9.99 -11.92 -3.62
CA SER A 312 -10.83 -13.13 -3.80
C SER A 312 -10.12 -14.23 -4.57
N ILE A 313 -9.34 -13.89 -5.60
CA ILE A 313 -8.51 -14.86 -6.33
C ILE A 313 -7.46 -15.47 -5.39
N ILE A 314 -6.79 -14.66 -4.58
CA ILE A 314 -5.82 -15.16 -3.60
C ILE A 314 -6.53 -16.03 -2.55
N ALA A 315 -7.70 -15.60 -2.04
CA ALA A 315 -8.46 -16.33 -1.05
C ALA A 315 -9.03 -17.67 -1.56
N GLY A 316 -9.24 -17.80 -2.86
CA GLY A 316 -9.70 -19.05 -3.48
C GLY A 316 -8.58 -20.05 -3.80
N ALA A 317 -7.32 -19.67 -3.65
CA ALA A 317 -6.18 -20.55 -3.91
C ALA A 317 -5.98 -21.57 -2.79
N SER A 318 -5.34 -22.69 -3.09
CA SER A 318 -4.95 -23.70 -2.09
C SER A 318 -3.71 -23.26 -1.31
N VAL A 319 -2.72 -22.69 -2.00
CA VAL A 319 -1.45 -22.17 -1.47
C VAL A 319 -1.10 -20.89 -2.25
N PHE A 320 -0.34 -19.99 -1.65
CA PHE A 320 0.04 -18.72 -2.27
C PHE A 320 1.56 -18.50 -2.25
N LEU A 321 2.14 -18.06 -3.38
CA LEU A 321 3.50 -17.54 -3.48
C LEU A 321 3.43 -16.02 -3.68
N GLY A 322 3.91 -15.25 -2.72
CA GLY A 322 3.82 -13.79 -2.74
C GLY A 322 5.15 -13.10 -2.97
N SER A 323 5.31 -12.34 -4.07
CA SER A 323 6.46 -11.43 -4.25
C SER A 323 6.11 -9.97 -3.92
N ARG A 324 4.84 -9.60 -3.95
CA ARG A 324 4.38 -8.26 -3.59
C ARG A 324 3.97 -8.19 -2.12
N PHE A 325 4.45 -7.16 -1.41
CA PHE A 325 4.21 -6.95 0.01
C PHE A 325 2.72 -7.09 0.41
N HIS A 326 1.83 -6.31 -0.24
CA HIS A 326 0.40 -6.38 0.11
C HIS A 326 -0.27 -7.66 -0.39
N SER A 327 0.21 -8.32 -1.44
CA SER A 327 -0.33 -9.62 -1.82
C SER A 327 -0.03 -10.70 -0.77
N CYS A 328 1.15 -10.62 -0.10
CA CYS A 328 1.43 -11.48 1.05
C CYS A 328 0.42 -11.23 2.18
N ILE A 329 0.12 -9.95 2.49
CA ILE A 329 -0.90 -9.61 3.49
C ILE A 329 -2.28 -10.16 3.09
N PHE A 330 -2.65 -10.07 1.81
CA PHE A 330 -3.92 -10.64 1.34
C PHE A 330 -3.99 -12.15 1.51
N GLY A 331 -2.90 -12.87 1.25
CA GLY A 331 -2.79 -14.31 1.51
C GLY A 331 -2.94 -14.64 3.00
N LEU A 332 -2.25 -13.88 3.86
CA LEU A 332 -2.32 -14.02 5.31
C LEU A 332 -3.76 -13.79 5.82
N LEU A 333 -4.43 -12.72 5.39
CA LEU A 333 -5.80 -12.40 5.78
C LEU A 333 -6.83 -13.42 5.29
N ALA A 334 -6.53 -14.12 4.20
CA ALA A 334 -7.36 -15.21 3.68
C ALA A 334 -7.08 -16.56 4.36
N GLY A 335 -6.18 -16.61 5.34
CA GLY A 335 -5.74 -17.84 5.98
C GLY A 335 -5.05 -18.81 5.01
N ARG A 336 -4.49 -18.30 3.90
CA ARG A 336 -3.82 -19.17 2.94
C ARG A 336 -2.39 -19.44 3.37
N PRO A 337 -1.98 -20.70 3.42
CA PRO A 337 -0.56 -21.03 3.57
C PRO A 337 0.22 -20.34 2.46
N LEU A 338 1.28 -19.61 2.83
CA LEU A 338 2.03 -18.85 1.86
C LEU A 338 3.55 -18.94 2.07
N VAL A 339 4.28 -18.76 0.99
CA VAL A 339 5.70 -18.44 0.97
C VAL A 339 5.88 -17.06 0.38
N ALA A 340 6.73 -16.23 0.98
CA ALA A 340 7.01 -14.87 0.53
C ALA A 340 8.42 -14.78 -0.10
N LEU A 341 8.51 -14.21 -1.30
CA LEU A 341 9.77 -13.81 -1.92
C LEU A 341 10.01 -12.33 -1.64
N SER A 342 10.94 -12.05 -0.74
CA SER A 342 11.23 -10.70 -0.28
C SER A 342 12.20 -9.99 -1.21
N TYR A 343 11.83 -8.83 -1.71
CA TYR A 343 12.69 -7.93 -2.50
C TYR A 343 13.08 -6.65 -1.74
N LEU A 344 12.47 -6.43 -0.58
CA LEU A 344 12.72 -5.29 0.31
C LEU A 344 12.52 -5.72 1.77
N PRO A 345 13.25 -5.12 2.71
CA PRO A 345 13.20 -5.48 4.14
C PRO A 345 11.81 -5.47 4.77
N LYS A 346 10.88 -4.67 4.23
CA LYS A 346 9.50 -4.59 4.76
C LYS A 346 8.75 -5.91 4.71
N THR A 347 8.98 -6.76 3.71
CA THR A 347 8.31 -8.09 3.62
C THR A 347 8.90 -9.04 4.66
N SER A 348 10.22 -9.12 4.76
CA SER A 348 10.87 -9.96 5.77
C SER A 348 10.59 -9.47 7.20
N GLY A 349 10.53 -8.14 7.41
CA GLY A 349 10.20 -7.55 8.70
C GLY A 349 8.81 -7.95 9.19
N ILE A 350 7.77 -7.76 8.37
CA ILE A 350 6.40 -8.11 8.77
C ILE A 350 6.20 -9.60 8.98
N MET A 351 6.84 -10.44 8.16
CA MET A 351 6.79 -11.90 8.32
C MET A 351 7.52 -12.34 9.59
N SER A 352 8.59 -11.63 9.98
CA SER A 352 9.28 -11.85 11.26
C SER A 352 8.39 -11.45 12.45
N ASP A 353 7.71 -10.32 12.39
CA ASP A 353 6.76 -9.87 13.44
C ASP A 353 5.61 -10.88 13.63
N LEU A 354 5.20 -11.53 12.55
CA LEU A 354 4.22 -12.62 12.56
C LEU A 354 4.78 -13.95 13.08
N GLY A 355 6.10 -14.09 13.25
CA GLY A 355 6.76 -15.36 13.58
C GLY A 355 6.82 -16.34 12.42
N LEU A 356 6.78 -15.85 11.18
CA LEU A 356 6.77 -16.62 9.94
C LEU A 356 8.07 -16.45 9.13
N SER A 357 9.19 -16.17 9.79
CA SER A 357 10.49 -15.95 9.12
C SER A 357 10.94 -17.13 8.26
N SER A 358 10.60 -18.38 8.65
CA SER A 358 10.91 -19.58 7.88
C SER A 358 10.15 -19.69 6.54
N ARG A 359 9.18 -18.81 6.30
CA ARG A 359 8.39 -18.76 5.08
C ARG A 359 8.82 -17.62 4.14
N VAL A 360 9.98 -17.01 4.42
CA VAL A 360 10.51 -15.88 3.63
C VAL A 360 11.84 -16.25 3.01
N HIS A 361 11.94 -16.04 1.71
CA HIS A 361 13.17 -16.24 0.95
C HIS A 361 13.53 -14.95 0.22
N ASP A 362 14.82 -14.72 -0.03
CA ASP A 362 15.27 -13.59 -0.83
C ASP A 362 14.89 -13.82 -2.30
N ILE A 363 14.35 -12.79 -2.95
CA ILE A 363 13.97 -12.86 -4.36
C ILE A 363 15.19 -13.11 -5.27
N ASP A 364 16.39 -12.68 -4.85
CA ASP A 364 17.63 -12.89 -5.59
C ASP A 364 18.32 -14.18 -5.16
N GLY A 365 17.85 -15.30 -5.69
CA GLY A 365 18.52 -16.60 -5.53
C GLY A 365 17.93 -17.50 -4.45
N PHE A 366 16.61 -17.49 -4.27
CA PHE A 366 15.92 -18.47 -3.43
C PHE A 366 16.15 -19.91 -3.93
N ASP A 367 16.18 -20.85 -2.97
CA ASP A 367 16.24 -22.28 -3.28
C ASP A 367 14.87 -22.78 -3.76
N VAL A 368 14.82 -23.21 -5.02
CA VAL A 368 13.60 -23.67 -5.68
C VAL A 368 13.02 -24.91 -4.99
N HIS A 369 13.88 -25.85 -4.55
CA HIS A 369 13.45 -27.09 -3.92
C HIS A 369 12.90 -26.85 -2.52
N GLU A 370 13.56 -26.00 -1.70
CA GLU A 370 13.09 -25.63 -0.37
C GLU A 370 11.71 -24.95 -0.42
N VAL A 371 11.53 -24.00 -1.35
CA VAL A 371 10.23 -23.33 -1.58
C VAL A 371 9.18 -24.33 -2.04
N ALA A 372 9.52 -25.20 -3.00
CA ALA A 372 8.60 -26.22 -3.50
C ALA A 372 8.17 -27.20 -2.40
N GLU A 373 9.09 -27.72 -1.61
CA GLU A 373 8.79 -28.64 -0.50
C GLU A 373 7.82 -28.02 0.51
N THR A 374 8.05 -26.75 0.87
CA THR A 374 7.16 -25.99 1.76
C THR A 374 5.75 -25.88 1.16
N MET A 375 5.64 -25.45 -0.10
CA MET A 375 4.35 -25.27 -0.78
C MET A 375 3.61 -26.60 -1.01
N ILE A 376 4.33 -27.67 -1.34
CA ILE A 376 3.76 -29.03 -1.51
C ILE A 376 3.25 -29.56 -0.18
N SER A 377 4.01 -29.37 0.90
CA SER A 377 3.60 -29.75 2.26
C SER A 377 2.33 -29.02 2.67
N ASP A 378 2.26 -27.71 2.44
CA ASP A 378 1.09 -26.89 2.74
C ASP A 378 -0.13 -27.29 1.90
N TYR A 379 0.07 -27.59 0.63
CA TYR A 379 -1.02 -28.07 -0.25
C TYR A 379 -1.61 -29.41 0.24
N ARG A 380 -0.76 -30.33 0.70
CA ARG A 380 -1.14 -31.65 1.20
C ARG A 380 -1.75 -31.62 2.60
N ALA A 381 -1.41 -30.59 3.41
CA ALA A 381 -1.88 -30.43 4.78
C ALA A 381 -2.49 -29.02 5.02
N PRO A 382 -3.51 -28.61 4.26
CA PRO A 382 -4.02 -27.22 4.24
C PRO A 382 -4.53 -26.75 5.60
N ILE A 383 -5.16 -27.60 6.39
CA ILE A 383 -5.69 -27.25 7.72
C ILE A 383 -4.55 -26.83 8.68
N LYS A 384 -3.41 -27.52 8.65
CA LYS A 384 -2.25 -27.22 9.49
C LYS A 384 -1.66 -25.86 9.11
N GLY A 385 -1.42 -25.65 7.81
CA GLY A 385 -0.88 -24.39 7.28
C GLY A 385 -1.83 -23.22 7.56
N GLN A 386 -3.13 -23.37 7.34
CA GLN A 386 -4.12 -22.35 7.65
C GLN A 386 -4.14 -21.98 9.13
N ALA A 387 -4.16 -22.96 10.03
CA ALA A 387 -4.17 -22.72 11.47
C ALA A 387 -2.90 -21.98 11.96
N GLU A 388 -1.76 -22.19 11.31
CA GLU A 388 -0.54 -21.44 11.58
C GLU A 388 -0.69 -19.96 11.19
N ILE A 389 -1.18 -19.69 9.98
CA ILE A 389 -1.39 -18.35 9.46
C ILE A 389 -2.42 -17.59 10.30
N ASP A 390 -3.59 -18.21 10.59
CA ASP A 390 -4.65 -17.57 11.37
C ASP A 390 -4.15 -17.13 12.76
N ARG A 391 -3.40 -18.00 13.45
CA ARG A 391 -2.76 -17.66 14.75
C ARG A 391 -1.75 -16.52 14.63
N ALA A 392 -0.97 -16.50 13.56
CA ALA A 392 0.02 -15.47 13.33
C ALA A 392 -0.66 -14.10 13.11
N VAL A 393 -1.72 -14.04 12.30
CA VAL A 393 -2.51 -12.83 12.03
C VAL A 393 -3.21 -12.34 13.30
N GLU A 394 -3.85 -13.24 14.06
CA GLU A 394 -4.51 -12.89 15.32
C GLU A 394 -3.51 -12.33 16.34
N ARG A 395 -2.36 -12.99 16.50
CA ARG A 395 -1.28 -12.48 17.34
C ARG A 395 -0.81 -11.10 16.89
N TYR A 396 -0.59 -10.88 15.59
CA TYR A 396 -0.15 -9.59 15.07
C TYR A 396 -1.18 -8.49 15.40
N ARG A 397 -2.47 -8.74 15.14
CA ARG A 397 -3.56 -7.81 15.48
C ARG A 397 -3.61 -7.49 16.98
N SER A 398 -3.31 -8.45 17.85
CA SER A 398 -3.32 -8.23 19.31
C SER A 398 -2.16 -7.36 19.81
N LEU A 399 -1.09 -7.19 19.02
CA LEU A 399 0.06 -6.36 19.39
C LEU A 399 -0.18 -4.86 19.16
N TYR A 400 -1.18 -4.51 18.35
CA TYR A 400 -1.36 -3.14 17.90
C TYR A 400 -2.79 -2.63 18.13
N PRO A 401 -2.95 -1.36 18.55
CA PRO A 401 -4.27 -0.73 18.66
C PRO A 401 -4.91 -0.55 17.27
N ARG A 402 -6.24 -0.54 17.25
CA ARG A 402 -6.97 -0.16 16.03
C ARG A 402 -6.78 1.33 15.77
N PHE A 403 -6.66 1.67 14.48
CA PHE A 403 -6.51 3.08 14.09
C PHE A 403 -7.74 3.92 14.45
N ALA A 404 -8.95 3.34 14.37
CA ALA A 404 -10.18 4.00 14.80
C ALA A 404 -10.16 4.45 16.27
N ASP A 405 -9.60 3.63 17.17
CA ASP A 405 -9.52 3.98 18.59
C ASP A 405 -8.54 5.14 18.80
N LEU A 406 -7.38 5.10 18.17
CA LEU A 406 -6.41 6.18 18.21
C LEU A 406 -6.94 7.50 17.63
N LEU A 407 -7.79 7.41 16.59
CA LEU A 407 -8.46 8.59 16.04
C LEU A 407 -9.43 9.23 17.05
N ARG A 408 -10.19 8.41 17.79
CA ARG A 408 -11.10 8.91 18.85
C ARG A 408 -10.34 9.59 19.98
N GLU A 409 -9.16 9.08 20.34
CA GLU A 409 -8.31 9.65 21.39
C GLU A 409 -7.61 10.96 20.95
N ALA A 410 -7.33 11.12 19.65
CA ALA A 410 -6.64 12.29 19.12
C ALA A 410 -7.55 13.53 18.95
N ALA A 411 -8.89 13.37 18.96
CA ALA A 411 -9.90 14.42 18.77
C ALA A 411 -10.54 14.86 20.09
#